data_1492d9a24d9ba80e2f35e5e519b3a576
#
_entry.id   1492d9a24d9ba80e2f35e5e519b3a576
#
_cell.length_a   1.000
_cell.length_b   1.000
_cell.length_c   1.000
_cell.angle_alpha   90.00
_cell.angle_beta   90.00
_cell.angle_gamma   90.00
#
_symmetry.space_group_name_H-M   'P 1'
#
loop_
_entity.id
_entity.type
_entity.pdbx_description
1 polymer ?
#
loop_
_entity_poly.entity_id
_entity_poly.type
_entity_poly.pdbx_seq_one_letter_code
_entity_poly.pdbx_strand_id
1 'polypeptide(L)'
;MKILLLGDVMGPSGRKVIENNLTKLIDEYDIDFTVINGENAADDGKGITKSIAEEFFLQGVDVITSGNHIWDKKEIVEYIDQEERLLRPANLAEASTGNGYGIYFTKNKKFKVGVINLMGNVFMRKTEDVFETAKKIKEKIILKKNVDFSVVDFHGEITSEKMAIGHYFDGVSTGVVGTHTHVPTADTRILDKGTAYQTDIGMCGDYNSVIGMNKENSLKKFLKDKKATHHFPAEGEATLSGIIIEADQKTGLAKKITRLITGGSLTK
;
A
#
# COMPACT_ATOMS: atom_id res chain seq x y z
N MET A 1 -10.67 -14.49 9.15
CA MET A 1 -10.23 -13.08 9.03
C MET A 1 -9.87 -12.82 7.59
N LYS A 2 -10.46 -11.78 6.98
CA LYS A 2 -10.14 -11.37 5.61
C LYS A 2 -9.60 -9.96 5.60
N ILE A 3 -8.42 -9.79 5.03
CA ILE A 3 -7.71 -8.51 4.92
C ILE A 3 -7.62 -8.12 3.45
N LEU A 4 -8.08 -6.92 3.13
CA LEU A 4 -7.94 -6.30 1.82
C LEU A 4 -6.74 -5.35 1.83
N LEU A 5 -5.82 -5.54 0.88
CA LEU A 5 -4.71 -4.62 0.63
C LEU A 5 -4.83 -4.10 -0.80
N LEU A 6 -4.93 -2.80 -0.96
CA LEU A 6 -4.98 -2.13 -2.25
C LEU A 6 -3.68 -1.39 -2.52
N GLY A 7 -3.23 -1.43 -3.77
CA GLY A 7 -2.00 -0.79 -4.21
C GLY A 7 -2.07 0.73 -4.24
N ASP A 8 -1.03 1.33 -4.82
CA ASP A 8 -0.86 2.78 -4.87
C ASP A 8 -2.07 3.49 -5.50
N VAL A 9 -2.75 4.33 -4.73
CA VAL A 9 -3.89 5.11 -5.23
C VAL A 9 -3.36 6.28 -6.05
N MET A 10 -3.64 6.26 -7.36
CA MET A 10 -3.03 7.19 -8.30
C MET A 10 -4.01 8.27 -8.77
N GLY A 11 -3.86 9.47 -8.19
CA GLY A 11 -4.58 10.67 -8.58
C GLY A 11 -6.11 10.59 -8.48
N PRO A 12 -6.84 11.49 -9.18
CA PRO A 12 -8.29 11.53 -9.15
C PRO A 12 -8.96 10.25 -9.64
N SER A 13 -8.43 9.61 -10.70
CA SER A 13 -8.99 8.35 -11.24
C SER A 13 -8.87 7.20 -10.23
N GLY A 14 -7.74 7.14 -9.50
CA GLY A 14 -7.53 6.16 -8.44
C GLY A 14 -8.49 6.35 -7.26
N ARG A 15 -8.69 7.60 -6.81
CA ARG A 15 -9.69 7.90 -5.76
C ARG A 15 -11.10 7.50 -6.19
N LYS A 16 -11.47 7.84 -7.42
CA LYS A 16 -12.80 7.53 -7.96
C LYS A 16 -13.09 6.02 -8.04
N VAL A 17 -12.10 5.20 -8.42
CA VAL A 17 -12.32 3.74 -8.46
C VAL A 17 -12.47 3.16 -7.05
N ILE A 18 -11.77 3.70 -6.05
CA ILE A 18 -11.96 3.35 -4.64
C ILE A 18 -13.38 3.71 -4.19
N GLU A 19 -13.78 4.97 -4.36
CA GLU A 19 -15.12 5.47 -4.00
C GLU A 19 -16.25 4.62 -4.58
N ASN A 20 -16.16 4.25 -5.85
CA ASN A 20 -17.20 3.50 -6.56
C ASN A 20 -17.29 2.02 -6.16
N ASN A 21 -16.21 1.43 -5.62
CA ASN A 21 -16.13 -0.03 -5.47
C ASN A 21 -15.85 -0.49 -4.05
N LEU A 22 -15.15 0.27 -3.20
CA LEU A 22 -14.62 -0.23 -1.93
C LEU A 22 -15.71 -0.78 -1.01
N THR A 23 -16.78 -0.03 -0.78
CA THR A 23 -17.89 -0.47 0.10
C THR A 23 -18.51 -1.78 -0.40
N LYS A 24 -18.74 -1.89 -1.71
CA LYS A 24 -19.30 -3.12 -2.31
C LYS A 24 -18.35 -4.31 -2.15
N LEU A 25 -17.04 -4.10 -2.31
CA LEU A 25 -16.03 -5.14 -2.12
C LEU A 25 -15.94 -5.59 -0.67
N ILE A 26 -16.01 -4.65 0.28
CA ILE A 26 -16.04 -4.97 1.71
C ILE A 26 -17.22 -5.88 2.01
N ASP A 27 -18.41 -5.57 1.51
CA ASP A 27 -19.63 -6.37 1.74
C ASP A 27 -19.58 -7.71 0.98
N GLU A 28 -19.19 -7.71 -0.30
CA GLU A 28 -19.17 -8.91 -1.15
C GLU A 28 -18.20 -9.97 -0.66
N TYR A 29 -17.03 -9.54 -0.19
CA TYR A 29 -15.98 -10.46 0.28
C TYR A 29 -15.96 -10.64 1.79
N ASP A 30 -16.86 -10.02 2.57
CA ASP A 30 -16.85 -9.99 4.04
C ASP A 30 -15.47 -9.54 4.58
N ILE A 31 -14.96 -8.40 4.12
CA ILE A 31 -13.66 -7.88 4.52
C ILE A 31 -13.71 -7.36 5.96
N ASP A 32 -12.82 -7.86 6.80
CA ASP A 32 -12.71 -7.46 8.20
C ASP A 32 -11.80 -6.26 8.43
N PHE A 33 -10.82 -6.03 7.51
CA PHE A 33 -9.81 -4.98 7.63
C PHE A 33 -9.27 -4.56 6.26
N THR A 34 -9.14 -3.25 6.01
CA THR A 34 -8.73 -2.68 4.72
C THR A 34 -7.52 -1.76 4.89
N VAL A 35 -6.48 -2.02 4.11
CA VAL A 35 -5.29 -1.17 4.00
C VAL A 35 -5.15 -0.69 2.57
N ILE A 36 -4.83 0.58 2.36
CA ILE A 36 -4.50 1.14 1.04
C ILE A 36 -3.17 1.87 1.08
N ASN A 37 -2.45 1.92 -0.03
CA ASN A 37 -1.32 2.83 -0.17
C ASN A 37 -1.78 4.14 -0.81
N GLY A 38 -1.70 5.26 -0.04
CA GLY A 38 -2.22 6.57 -0.42
C GLY A 38 -1.16 7.54 -0.96
N GLU A 39 0.08 7.11 -1.21
CA GLU A 39 1.19 8.03 -1.49
C GLU A 39 1.04 8.88 -2.75
N ASN A 40 0.23 8.42 -3.72
CA ASN A 40 -0.01 9.12 -5.00
C ASN A 40 -1.43 9.67 -5.14
N ALA A 41 -2.18 9.74 -4.04
CA ALA A 41 -3.62 10.03 -4.07
C ALA A 41 -3.98 11.49 -4.41
N ALA A 42 -3.07 12.45 -4.24
CA ALA A 42 -3.32 13.86 -4.54
C ALA A 42 -3.55 14.13 -6.03
N ASP A 43 -4.13 15.29 -6.37
CA ASP A 43 -4.54 15.66 -7.73
C ASP A 43 -3.39 15.67 -8.75
N ASP A 44 -2.19 15.96 -8.31
CA ASP A 44 -0.97 15.91 -9.12
C ASP A 44 -0.27 14.54 -9.13
N GLY A 45 -0.85 13.54 -8.44
CA GLY A 45 -0.30 12.20 -8.31
C GLY A 45 0.89 12.08 -7.35
N LYS A 46 1.06 13.02 -6.43
CA LYS A 46 2.17 13.02 -5.46
C LYS A 46 1.70 13.38 -4.06
N GLY A 47 1.89 12.46 -3.13
CA GLY A 47 1.47 12.65 -1.76
C GLY A 47 -0.03 12.44 -1.56
N ILE A 48 -0.48 12.70 -0.36
CA ILE A 48 -1.87 12.66 0.07
C ILE A 48 -2.17 13.93 0.86
N THR A 49 -3.42 14.42 0.79
CA THR A 49 -3.89 15.54 1.61
C THR A 49 -4.70 15.04 2.79
N LYS A 50 -4.89 15.89 3.80
CA LYS A 50 -5.76 15.58 4.95
C LYS A 50 -7.16 15.20 4.49
N SER A 51 -7.78 16.00 3.61
CA SER A 51 -9.14 15.74 3.13
C SER A 51 -9.28 14.40 2.43
N ILE A 52 -8.29 14.03 1.59
CA ILE A 52 -8.28 12.74 0.88
C ILE A 52 -8.15 11.57 1.88
N ALA A 53 -7.30 11.70 2.91
CA ALA A 53 -7.15 10.67 3.94
C ALA A 53 -8.46 10.48 4.72
N GLU A 54 -9.11 11.57 5.12
CA GLU A 54 -10.40 11.55 5.83
C GLU A 54 -11.50 10.91 4.96
N GLU A 55 -11.56 11.21 3.66
CA GLU A 55 -12.49 10.58 2.72
C GLU A 55 -12.29 9.06 2.65
N PHE A 56 -11.05 8.58 2.56
CA PHE A 56 -10.77 7.14 2.57
C PHE A 56 -11.22 6.46 3.86
N PHE A 57 -11.00 7.08 5.01
CA PHE A 57 -11.47 6.54 6.28
C PHE A 57 -13.00 6.47 6.34
N LEU A 58 -13.71 7.48 5.81
CA LEU A 58 -15.16 7.46 5.71
C LEU A 58 -15.68 6.36 4.78
N GLN A 59 -14.94 5.99 3.73
CA GLN A 59 -15.27 4.92 2.80
C GLN A 59 -15.00 3.52 3.36
N GLY A 60 -14.37 3.40 4.53
CA GLY A 60 -14.13 2.12 5.21
C GLY A 60 -12.70 1.62 5.16
N VAL A 61 -11.75 2.46 4.79
CA VAL A 61 -10.32 2.18 4.97
C VAL A 61 -9.97 2.22 6.46
N ASP A 62 -9.27 1.21 6.95
CA ASP A 62 -8.83 1.15 8.34
C ASP A 62 -7.45 1.78 8.54
N VAL A 63 -6.52 1.59 7.58
CA VAL A 63 -5.16 2.16 7.62
C VAL A 63 -4.72 2.58 6.22
N ILE A 64 -4.03 3.72 6.14
CA ILE A 64 -3.38 4.21 4.93
C ILE A 64 -1.86 4.09 5.14
N THR A 65 -1.19 3.36 4.25
CA THR A 65 0.28 3.35 4.11
C THR A 65 0.71 4.37 3.06
N SER A 66 2.00 4.62 2.96
CA SER A 66 2.56 5.57 2.01
C SER A 66 3.96 5.16 1.54
N GLY A 67 4.67 6.07 0.90
CA GLY A 67 6.01 5.84 0.37
C GLY A 67 6.84 7.11 0.31
N ASN A 68 7.62 7.26 -0.77
CA ASN A 68 8.57 8.37 -0.92
C ASN A 68 7.93 9.75 -1.15
N HIS A 69 6.64 9.80 -1.46
CA HIS A 69 5.90 11.05 -1.68
C HIS A 69 5.12 11.54 -0.45
N ILE A 70 5.23 10.89 0.71
CA ILE A 70 4.44 11.24 1.90
C ILE A 70 4.58 12.72 2.29
N TRP A 71 5.74 13.33 2.08
CA TRP A 71 6.00 14.74 2.43
C TRP A 71 5.76 15.75 1.31
N ASP A 72 5.22 15.33 0.16
CA ASP A 72 5.03 16.23 -0.98
C ASP A 72 3.85 17.21 -0.77
N LYS A 73 2.99 16.97 0.24
CA LYS A 73 1.95 17.90 0.70
C LYS A 73 2.29 18.41 2.11
N LYS A 74 2.51 19.73 2.25
CA LYS A 74 2.98 20.33 3.50
C LYS A 74 2.03 20.10 4.68
N GLU A 75 0.72 20.12 4.44
CA GLU A 75 -0.30 19.95 5.47
C GLU A 75 -0.26 18.57 6.13
N ILE A 76 0.31 17.55 5.45
CA ILE A 76 0.35 16.20 5.97
C ILE A 76 1.32 16.08 7.16
N VAL A 77 2.31 16.95 7.27
CA VAL A 77 3.32 16.95 8.34
C VAL A 77 2.68 17.14 9.72
N GLU A 78 1.69 18.04 9.81
CA GLU A 78 0.94 18.27 11.04
C GLU A 78 -0.16 17.23 11.27
N TYR A 79 -0.80 16.78 10.18
CA TYR A 79 -1.92 15.86 10.24
C TYR A 79 -1.50 14.44 10.66
N ILE A 80 -0.36 13.95 10.17
CA ILE A 80 0.11 12.58 10.43
C ILE A 80 0.44 12.31 11.91
N ASP A 81 0.75 13.35 12.68
CA ASP A 81 0.93 13.23 14.14
C ASP A 81 -0.39 13.08 14.91
N GLN A 82 -1.49 13.52 14.29
CA GLN A 82 -2.82 13.49 14.88
C GLN A 82 -3.64 12.28 14.41
N GLU A 83 -3.26 11.67 13.28
CA GLU A 83 -3.98 10.54 12.67
C GLU A 83 -3.12 9.28 12.65
N GLU A 84 -3.27 8.47 13.68
CA GLU A 84 -2.49 7.23 13.86
C GLU A 84 -2.70 6.18 12.74
N ARG A 85 -3.79 6.31 11.95
CA ARG A 85 -4.11 5.40 10.84
C ARG A 85 -3.42 5.77 9.53
N LEU A 86 -2.72 6.90 9.47
CA LEU A 86 -1.86 7.28 8.35
C LEU A 86 -0.41 6.96 8.69
N LEU A 87 0.18 6.00 7.99
CA LEU A 87 1.54 5.56 8.22
C LEU A 87 2.49 6.10 7.14
N ARG A 88 3.69 6.47 7.56
CA ARG A 88 4.84 6.70 6.69
C ARG A 88 5.78 5.51 6.71
N PRO A 89 6.71 5.36 5.74
CA PRO A 89 7.75 4.34 5.88
C PRO A 89 8.55 4.49 7.18
N ALA A 90 8.68 3.39 7.93
CA ALA A 90 9.30 3.39 9.26
C ALA A 90 10.78 3.74 9.23
N ASN A 91 11.46 3.41 8.13
CA ASN A 91 12.88 3.68 7.92
C ASN A 91 13.16 5.01 7.20
N LEU A 92 12.20 5.92 7.10
CA LEU A 92 12.50 7.29 6.69
C LEU A 92 13.43 7.93 7.71
N ALA A 93 14.63 8.29 7.24
CA ALA A 93 15.63 8.96 8.08
C ALA A 93 15.08 10.29 8.62
N GLU A 94 15.33 10.56 9.88
CA GLU A 94 15.05 11.85 10.53
C GLU A 94 13.57 12.28 10.54
N ALA A 95 12.64 11.38 10.24
CA ALA A 95 11.24 11.71 10.40
C ALA A 95 10.89 11.83 11.89
N SER A 96 10.74 13.08 12.34
CA SER A 96 10.34 13.39 13.71
C SER A 96 8.83 13.25 13.92
N THR A 97 8.05 13.07 12.85
CA THR A 97 6.58 13.12 12.85
C THR A 97 5.97 11.87 12.24
N GLY A 98 4.81 11.44 12.73
CA GLY A 98 4.06 10.27 12.29
C GLY A 98 4.71 8.92 12.63
N ASN A 99 3.94 7.86 12.44
CA ASN A 99 4.34 6.49 12.76
C ASN A 99 4.62 5.68 11.51
N GLY A 100 5.53 4.70 11.59
CA GLY A 100 5.82 3.78 10.49
C GLY A 100 5.18 2.41 10.68
N TYR A 101 4.55 2.16 11.82
CA TYR A 101 3.76 0.97 12.13
C TYR A 101 2.74 1.30 13.21
N GLY A 102 1.68 0.50 13.27
CA GLY A 102 0.64 0.64 14.30
C GLY A 102 -0.07 -0.67 14.58
N ILE A 103 -0.84 -0.70 15.67
CA ILE A 103 -1.71 -1.81 16.05
C ILE A 103 -3.14 -1.29 16.12
N TYR A 104 -4.02 -1.87 15.32
CA TYR A 104 -5.39 -1.42 15.15
C TYR A 104 -6.37 -2.53 15.47
N PHE A 105 -7.57 -2.15 15.90
CA PHE A 105 -8.66 -3.11 16.07
C PHE A 105 -9.50 -3.19 14.80
N THR A 106 -9.96 -4.40 14.47
CA THR A 106 -11.07 -4.56 13.50
C THR A 106 -12.31 -3.79 13.98
N LYS A 107 -13.22 -3.42 13.06
CA LYS A 107 -14.46 -2.67 13.39
C LYS A 107 -15.27 -3.28 14.52
N ASN A 108 -15.35 -4.62 14.57
CA ASN A 108 -16.03 -5.35 15.66
C ASN A 108 -15.17 -5.51 16.92
N LYS A 109 -13.98 -4.94 16.99
CA LYS A 109 -13.01 -5.00 18.08
C LYS A 109 -12.57 -6.42 18.48
N LYS A 110 -12.82 -7.41 17.61
CA LYS A 110 -12.53 -8.81 17.89
C LYS A 110 -11.05 -9.16 17.74
N PHE A 111 -10.36 -8.51 16.79
CA PHE A 111 -8.98 -8.81 16.46
C PHE A 111 -8.12 -7.56 16.43
N LYS A 112 -6.83 -7.74 16.72
CA LYS A 112 -5.77 -6.74 16.59
C LYS A 112 -4.96 -7.02 15.31
N VAL A 113 -4.79 -6.02 14.48
CA VAL A 113 -4.01 -6.07 13.24
C VAL A 113 -2.82 -5.14 13.35
N GLY A 114 -1.61 -5.69 13.24
CA GLY A 114 -0.40 -4.88 13.09
C GLY A 114 -0.23 -4.48 11.62
N VAL A 115 -0.01 -3.22 11.33
CA VAL A 115 0.33 -2.73 9.99
C VAL A 115 1.70 -2.10 10.04
N ILE A 116 2.57 -2.48 9.12
CA ILE A 116 3.96 -2.03 9.03
C ILE A 116 4.17 -1.45 7.64
N ASN A 117 4.68 -0.22 7.56
CA ASN A 117 5.07 0.42 6.31
C ASN A 117 6.59 0.56 6.27
N LEU A 118 7.23 0.03 5.25
CA LEU A 118 8.68 0.08 5.02
C LEU A 118 8.98 0.62 3.62
N MET A 119 10.16 1.19 3.43
CA MET A 119 10.62 1.65 2.12
C MET A 119 11.98 1.03 1.77
N GLY A 120 12.15 0.62 0.51
CA GLY A 120 13.40 0.08 0.01
C GLY A 120 14.57 1.07 0.08
N ASN A 121 15.78 0.55 0.07
CA ASN A 121 17.00 1.37 0.05
C ASN A 121 17.52 1.56 -1.38
N VAL A 122 17.30 0.59 -2.26
CA VAL A 122 17.90 0.55 -3.60
C VAL A 122 17.04 1.33 -4.59
N PHE A 123 17.63 2.35 -5.23
CA PHE A 123 17.00 3.30 -6.15
C PHE A 123 15.87 4.16 -5.54
N MET A 124 15.73 4.13 -4.21
CA MET A 124 14.80 4.95 -3.46
C MET A 124 15.47 6.18 -2.85
N ARG A 125 14.70 7.09 -2.25
CA ARG A 125 15.25 8.20 -1.45
C ARG A 125 16.10 7.63 -0.30
N LYS A 126 17.09 8.40 0.17
CA LYS A 126 17.93 8.00 1.30
C LYS A 126 17.07 7.69 2.54
N THR A 127 17.17 6.47 3.02
CA THR A 127 16.49 5.96 4.21
C THR A 127 17.51 5.33 5.15
N GLU A 128 17.11 5.01 6.36
CA GLU A 128 17.85 4.08 7.22
C GLU A 128 17.78 2.67 6.62
N ASP A 129 18.69 1.80 7.08
CA ASP A 129 18.69 0.39 6.63
C ASP A 129 17.35 -0.28 6.94
N VAL A 130 16.71 -0.79 5.90
CA VAL A 130 15.36 -1.35 6.01
C VAL A 130 15.33 -2.65 6.80
N PHE A 131 16.38 -3.50 6.72
CA PHE A 131 16.42 -4.75 7.47
C PHE A 131 16.68 -4.52 8.96
N GLU A 132 17.54 -3.55 9.32
CA GLU A 132 17.72 -3.17 10.73
C GLU A 132 16.43 -2.55 11.31
N THR A 133 15.72 -1.74 10.53
CA THR A 133 14.42 -1.20 10.95
C THR A 133 13.36 -2.31 11.08
N ALA A 134 13.28 -3.20 10.10
CA ALA A 134 12.39 -4.36 10.13
C ALA A 134 12.66 -5.27 11.34
N LYS A 135 13.93 -5.48 11.70
CA LYS A 135 14.31 -6.24 12.89
C LYS A 135 13.76 -5.61 14.18
N LYS A 136 13.91 -4.31 14.35
CA LYS A 136 13.37 -3.58 15.52
C LYS A 136 11.84 -3.67 15.59
N ILE A 137 11.14 -3.59 14.43
CA ILE A 137 9.68 -3.66 14.38
C ILE A 137 9.17 -5.07 14.67
N LYS A 138 9.86 -6.12 14.22
CA LYS A 138 9.51 -7.52 14.56
C LYS A 138 9.51 -7.80 16.07
N GLU A 139 10.24 -7.03 16.86
CA GLU A 139 10.20 -7.12 18.32
C GLU A 139 8.98 -6.40 18.93
N LYS A 140 8.34 -5.50 18.17
CA LYS A 140 7.17 -4.71 18.59
C LYS A 140 5.85 -5.29 18.09
N ILE A 141 5.85 -5.83 16.87
CA ILE A 141 4.68 -6.46 16.22
C ILE A 141 4.93 -7.97 16.19
N ILE A 142 4.39 -8.70 17.15
CA ILE A 142 4.62 -10.15 17.30
C ILE A 142 3.31 -10.88 17.13
N LEU A 143 3.23 -11.64 16.03
CA LEU A 143 2.06 -12.43 15.65
C LEU A 143 1.68 -13.40 16.80
N LYS A 144 0.39 -13.43 17.16
CA LYS A 144 -0.20 -14.24 18.25
C LYS A 144 0.31 -13.94 19.66
N LYS A 145 1.10 -12.88 19.84
CA LYS A 145 1.48 -12.37 21.17
C LYS A 145 0.79 -11.05 21.49
N ASN A 146 0.95 -10.03 20.63
CA ASN A 146 0.33 -8.72 20.84
C ASN A 146 -0.56 -8.28 19.68
N VAL A 147 -0.48 -8.97 18.53
CA VAL A 147 -1.40 -8.85 17.40
C VAL A 147 -1.94 -10.22 16.99
N ASP A 148 -3.16 -10.27 16.48
CA ASP A 148 -3.76 -11.49 15.93
C ASP A 148 -3.30 -11.72 14.49
N PHE A 149 -3.12 -10.64 13.74
CA PHE A 149 -2.68 -10.62 12.35
C PHE A 149 -1.69 -9.47 12.14
N SER A 150 -0.87 -9.56 11.11
CA SER A 150 0.00 -8.45 10.72
C SER A 150 0.22 -8.42 9.22
N VAL A 151 0.35 -7.22 8.66
CA VAL A 151 0.67 -7.01 7.25
C VAL A 151 1.79 -5.99 7.10
N VAL A 152 2.61 -6.20 6.07
CA VAL A 152 3.72 -5.32 5.72
C VAL A 152 3.46 -4.78 4.32
N ASP A 153 3.43 -3.46 4.18
CA ASP A 153 3.55 -2.76 2.90
C ASP A 153 5.00 -2.33 2.71
N PHE A 154 5.67 -2.95 1.74
CA PHE A 154 7.03 -2.65 1.37
C PHE A 154 7.08 -1.84 0.08
N HIS A 155 7.24 -0.53 0.24
CA HIS A 155 7.30 0.43 -0.85
C HIS A 155 8.70 0.50 -1.45
N GLY A 156 8.94 -0.14 -2.58
CA GLY A 156 10.29 -0.26 -3.14
C GLY A 156 10.35 -0.50 -4.64
N GLU A 157 11.48 -0.10 -5.25
CA GLU A 157 11.68 -0.20 -6.70
C GLU A 157 12.08 -1.61 -7.12
N ILE A 158 13.09 -2.23 -6.48
CA ILE A 158 13.66 -3.46 -7.00
C ILE A 158 13.02 -4.73 -6.44
N THR A 159 12.76 -5.69 -7.32
CA THR A 159 12.09 -6.95 -6.99
C THR A 159 12.87 -7.82 -6.01
N SER A 160 14.22 -7.82 -6.09
CA SER A 160 15.06 -8.61 -5.18
C SER A 160 14.96 -8.15 -3.74
N GLU A 161 14.87 -6.85 -3.47
CA GLU A 161 14.70 -6.30 -2.13
C GLU A 161 13.29 -6.60 -1.60
N LYS A 162 12.25 -6.48 -2.44
CA LYS A 162 10.88 -6.87 -2.12
C LYS A 162 10.79 -8.34 -1.73
N MET A 163 11.38 -9.24 -2.53
CA MET A 163 11.40 -10.68 -2.24
C MET A 163 12.18 -10.98 -0.96
N ALA A 164 13.31 -10.33 -0.73
CA ALA A 164 14.11 -10.52 0.48
C ALA A 164 13.33 -10.13 1.74
N ILE A 165 12.59 -9.01 1.73
CA ILE A 165 11.69 -8.61 2.83
C ILE A 165 10.54 -9.62 2.99
N GLY A 166 9.96 -10.11 1.89
CA GLY A 166 8.94 -11.17 1.93
C GLY A 166 9.44 -12.39 2.70
N HIS A 167 10.59 -12.92 2.34
CA HIS A 167 11.21 -14.06 3.04
C HIS A 167 11.64 -13.72 4.47
N TYR A 168 12.07 -12.48 4.73
CA TYR A 168 12.46 -12.04 6.08
C TYR A 168 11.29 -12.06 7.07
N PHE A 169 10.06 -11.79 6.60
CA PHE A 169 8.83 -11.83 7.39
C PHE A 169 8.07 -13.16 7.29
N ASP A 170 8.57 -14.13 6.50
CA ASP A 170 7.87 -15.41 6.32
C ASP A 170 7.72 -16.20 7.63
N GLY A 171 6.47 -16.55 7.95
CA GLY A 171 6.07 -17.25 9.18
C GLY A 171 5.89 -16.33 10.40
N VAL A 172 6.16 -15.02 10.28
CA VAL A 172 6.01 -14.05 11.39
C VAL A 172 5.09 -12.88 11.04
N SER A 173 4.58 -12.84 9.82
CA SER A 173 3.54 -11.91 9.37
C SER A 173 2.45 -12.65 8.60
N THR A 174 1.22 -12.17 8.62
CA THR A 174 0.10 -12.70 7.83
C THR A 174 0.33 -12.48 6.34
N GLY A 175 0.84 -11.30 5.97
CA GLY A 175 1.11 -10.95 4.59
C GLY A 175 2.18 -9.88 4.43
N VAL A 176 2.90 -9.95 3.31
CA VAL A 176 3.85 -8.93 2.85
C VAL A 176 3.53 -8.62 1.39
N VAL A 177 3.32 -7.36 1.10
CA VAL A 177 3.06 -6.88 -0.27
C VAL A 177 4.06 -5.81 -0.65
N GLY A 178 4.44 -5.78 -1.92
CA GLY A 178 5.18 -4.67 -2.48
C GLY A 178 4.26 -3.65 -3.14
N THR A 179 4.69 -2.39 -3.15
CA THR A 179 4.10 -1.23 -3.82
C THR A 179 5.17 -0.42 -4.55
N HIS A 180 4.86 0.71 -5.13
CA HIS A 180 5.74 1.66 -5.82
C HIS A 180 5.79 1.54 -7.34
N THR A 181 5.94 0.35 -7.91
CA THR A 181 6.15 0.24 -9.37
C THR A 181 4.88 0.50 -10.17
N HIS A 182 3.71 0.45 -9.51
CA HIS A 182 2.38 0.59 -10.11
C HIS A 182 2.00 -0.57 -11.05
N VAL A 183 2.85 -1.58 -11.19
CA VAL A 183 2.62 -2.72 -12.09
C VAL A 183 2.41 -3.99 -11.28
N PRO A 184 1.21 -4.59 -11.28
CA PRO A 184 0.95 -5.78 -10.48
C PRO A 184 1.74 -6.97 -11.04
N THR A 185 2.47 -7.65 -10.16
CA THR A 185 3.26 -8.83 -10.53
C THR A 185 2.41 -10.11 -10.51
N ALA A 186 2.85 -11.12 -11.24
CA ALA A 186 2.11 -12.38 -11.39
C ALA A 186 2.46 -13.43 -10.31
N ASP A 187 3.26 -13.07 -9.30
CA ASP A 187 3.89 -14.00 -8.35
C ASP A 187 3.14 -14.15 -7.03
N THR A 188 1.84 -13.88 -7.02
CA THR A 188 0.94 -14.02 -5.86
C THR A 188 0.99 -15.46 -5.33
N ARG A 189 1.42 -15.64 -4.08
CA ARG A 189 1.58 -16.95 -3.45
C ARG A 189 1.56 -16.89 -1.94
N ILE A 190 1.50 -18.04 -1.29
CA ILE A 190 1.82 -18.22 0.13
C ILE A 190 3.26 -18.76 0.19
N LEU A 191 4.10 -18.13 1.00
CA LEU A 191 5.49 -18.56 1.23
C LEU A 191 5.52 -19.80 2.13
N ASP A 192 6.67 -20.47 2.19
CA ASP A 192 6.84 -21.80 2.81
C ASP A 192 6.40 -21.87 4.28
N LYS A 193 6.52 -20.77 5.03
CA LYS A 193 6.11 -20.69 6.45
C LYS A 193 4.73 -20.08 6.66
N GLY A 194 3.98 -19.80 5.57
CA GLY A 194 2.58 -19.42 5.63
C GLY A 194 2.27 -17.93 5.50
N THR A 195 3.22 -17.08 5.13
CA THR A 195 2.98 -15.66 4.84
C THR A 195 2.47 -15.46 3.42
N ALA A 196 1.36 -14.75 3.23
CA ALA A 196 0.90 -14.32 1.92
C ALA A 196 1.86 -13.30 1.31
N TYR A 197 2.16 -13.42 0.01
CA TYR A 197 3.16 -12.58 -0.64
C TYR A 197 2.79 -12.24 -2.08
N GLN A 198 3.04 -10.98 -2.47
CA GLN A 198 3.13 -10.54 -3.87
C GLN A 198 4.18 -9.44 -3.98
N THR A 199 5.04 -9.53 -5.00
CA THR A 199 6.16 -8.58 -5.22
C THR A 199 5.68 -7.14 -5.45
N ASP A 200 4.58 -6.95 -6.20
CA ASP A 200 3.90 -5.65 -6.32
C ASP A 200 2.41 -5.88 -6.56
N ILE A 201 1.57 -5.19 -5.80
CA ILE A 201 0.11 -5.31 -5.95
C ILE A 201 -0.49 -4.30 -6.92
N GLY A 202 0.36 -3.54 -7.63
CA GLY A 202 -0.02 -2.58 -8.65
C GLY A 202 -0.58 -1.28 -8.08
N MET A 203 -1.32 -0.54 -8.91
CA MET A 203 -1.96 0.71 -8.52
C MET A 203 -3.48 0.64 -8.66
N CYS A 204 -4.18 1.46 -7.89
CA CYS A 204 -5.55 1.85 -8.16
C CYS A 204 -5.51 3.10 -9.04
N GLY A 205 -5.73 2.94 -10.35
CA GLY A 205 -5.52 4.04 -11.31
C GLY A 205 -5.76 3.63 -12.75
N ASP A 206 -5.60 4.58 -13.66
CA ASP A 206 -5.73 4.35 -15.10
C ASP A 206 -4.47 3.67 -15.66
N TYR A 207 -4.61 2.42 -16.11
CA TYR A 207 -3.50 1.65 -16.73
C TYR A 207 -3.29 1.96 -18.21
N ASN A 208 -4.17 2.72 -18.88
CA ASN A 208 -3.90 3.27 -20.20
C ASN A 208 -3.01 4.52 -20.12
N SER A 209 -1.91 4.40 -19.42
CA SER A 209 -1.03 5.45 -18.94
C SER A 209 0.44 4.98 -18.93
N VAL A 210 1.35 5.82 -18.46
CA VAL A 210 2.69 5.41 -18.06
C VAL A 210 2.77 5.48 -16.55
N ILE A 211 2.65 4.35 -15.88
CA ILE A 211 2.58 4.21 -14.41
C ILE A 211 1.59 5.18 -13.73
N GLY A 212 0.41 5.39 -14.35
CA GLY A 212 -0.62 6.29 -13.85
C GLY A 212 -0.52 7.74 -14.34
N MET A 213 0.57 8.13 -15.01
CA MET A 213 0.75 9.45 -15.59
C MET A 213 0.29 9.50 -17.04
N ASN A 214 -0.20 10.67 -17.50
CA ASN A 214 -0.64 10.87 -18.88
C ASN A 214 0.41 10.36 -19.88
N LYS A 215 0.01 9.41 -20.74
CA LYS A 215 0.93 8.68 -21.61
C LYS A 215 1.56 9.55 -22.71
N GLU A 216 0.79 10.48 -23.29
CA GLU A 216 1.28 11.35 -24.36
C GLU A 216 2.34 12.31 -23.82
N ASN A 217 2.11 12.88 -22.63
CA ASN A 217 3.08 13.77 -22.00
C ASN A 217 4.32 13.01 -21.50
N SER A 218 4.13 11.81 -20.95
CA SER A 218 5.23 10.93 -20.52
C SER A 218 6.10 10.53 -21.71
N LEU A 219 5.48 10.14 -22.83
CA LEU A 219 6.21 9.81 -24.05
C LEU A 219 7.03 11.01 -24.58
N LYS A 220 6.43 12.21 -24.62
CA LYS A 220 7.17 13.45 -24.98
C LYS A 220 8.40 13.67 -24.11
N LYS A 221 8.31 13.39 -22.81
CA LYS A 221 9.46 13.53 -21.89
C LYS A 221 10.57 12.53 -22.21
N PHE A 222 10.25 11.26 -22.44
CA PHE A 222 11.24 10.26 -22.85
C PHE A 222 11.89 10.60 -24.19
N LEU A 223 11.12 11.15 -25.13
CA LEU A 223 11.61 11.62 -26.44
C LEU A 223 12.33 12.98 -26.36
N LYS A 224 12.41 13.60 -25.18
CA LYS A 224 13.00 14.92 -24.96
C LYS A 224 12.36 16.04 -25.82
N ASP A 225 11.06 15.89 -26.11
CA ASP A 225 10.26 16.90 -26.82
C ASP A 225 10.12 18.16 -25.96
N LYS A 226 10.46 19.32 -26.51
CA LYS A 226 10.34 20.64 -25.84
C LYS A 226 8.88 21.00 -25.47
N LYS A 227 7.89 20.34 -26.06
CA LYS A 227 6.47 20.52 -25.75
C LYS A 227 6.01 19.69 -24.55
N ALA A 228 6.88 18.90 -23.93
CA ALA A 228 6.55 18.17 -22.71
C ALA A 228 6.29 19.15 -21.56
N THR A 229 5.21 18.92 -20.81
CA THR A 229 4.82 19.71 -19.64
C THR A 229 5.17 18.98 -18.33
N HIS A 230 4.77 19.53 -17.19
CA HIS A 230 4.85 18.79 -15.93
C HIS A 230 4.09 17.47 -16.00
N HIS A 231 4.51 16.46 -15.23
CA HIS A 231 3.74 15.22 -15.10
C HIS A 231 2.41 15.51 -14.43
N PHE A 232 1.36 14.86 -14.92
CA PHE A 232 0.03 14.87 -14.32
C PHE A 232 -0.62 13.49 -14.51
N PRO A 233 -1.51 13.07 -13.59
CA PRO A 233 -2.18 11.79 -13.68
C PRO A 233 -3.00 11.62 -14.95
N ALA A 234 -3.14 10.37 -15.39
CA ALA A 234 -4.13 9.98 -16.38
C ALA A 234 -5.53 9.97 -15.75
N GLU A 235 -6.54 10.37 -16.54
CA GLU A 235 -7.93 10.55 -16.07
C GLU A 235 -8.91 9.55 -16.70
N GLY A 236 -8.41 8.48 -17.33
CA GLY A 236 -9.25 7.44 -17.93
C GLY A 236 -9.89 6.51 -16.90
N GLU A 237 -10.52 5.45 -17.40
CA GLU A 237 -11.15 4.44 -16.56
C GLU A 237 -10.09 3.71 -15.73
N ALA A 238 -10.25 3.78 -14.40
CA ALA A 238 -9.28 3.21 -13.48
C ALA A 238 -9.57 1.74 -13.17
N THR A 239 -8.49 0.98 -12.99
CA THR A 239 -8.51 -0.36 -12.39
C THR A 239 -8.26 -0.24 -10.90
N LEU A 240 -9.04 -0.96 -10.10
CA LEU A 240 -8.76 -1.22 -8.70
C LEU A 240 -7.90 -2.49 -8.64
N SER A 241 -6.68 -2.37 -8.12
CA SER A 241 -5.72 -3.48 -8.03
C SER A 241 -5.27 -3.70 -6.58
N GLY A 242 -5.19 -4.97 -6.18
CA GLY A 242 -4.79 -5.37 -4.86
C GLY A 242 -4.90 -6.86 -4.62
N ILE A 243 -4.96 -7.25 -3.36
CA ILE A 243 -5.13 -8.63 -2.91
C ILE A 243 -6.10 -8.75 -1.74
N ILE A 244 -6.71 -9.93 -1.62
CA ILE A 244 -7.45 -10.35 -0.42
C ILE A 244 -6.70 -11.52 0.20
N ILE A 245 -6.39 -11.41 1.50
CA ILE A 245 -5.77 -12.46 2.30
C ILE A 245 -6.83 -13.05 3.23
N GLU A 246 -7.05 -14.37 3.12
CA GLU A 246 -7.83 -15.12 4.10
C GLU A 246 -6.86 -15.75 5.11
N ALA A 247 -6.93 -15.31 6.37
CA ALA A 247 -6.00 -15.70 7.42
C ALA A 247 -6.63 -16.66 8.44
N ASP A 248 -5.81 -17.59 8.93
CA ASP A 248 -6.18 -18.51 10.00
C ASP A 248 -6.23 -17.78 11.35
N GLN A 249 -7.35 -17.88 12.07
CA GLN A 249 -7.52 -17.20 13.36
C GLN A 249 -6.65 -17.80 14.48
N LYS A 250 -6.21 -19.06 14.36
CA LYS A 250 -5.38 -19.72 15.37
C LYS A 250 -3.90 -19.35 15.22
N THR A 251 -3.40 -19.38 13.99
CA THR A 251 -1.99 -19.13 13.70
C THR A 251 -1.70 -17.67 13.34
N GLY A 252 -2.68 -16.94 12.82
CA GLY A 252 -2.51 -15.61 12.24
C GLY A 252 -1.89 -15.62 10.83
N LEU A 253 -1.53 -16.78 10.30
CA LEU A 253 -0.92 -16.93 8.98
C LEU A 253 -1.98 -17.06 7.87
N ALA A 254 -1.55 -16.87 6.63
CA ALA A 254 -2.44 -16.94 5.47
C ALA A 254 -2.87 -18.38 5.15
N LYS A 255 -4.16 -18.58 4.83
CA LYS A 255 -4.71 -19.79 4.23
C LYS A 255 -4.91 -19.66 2.74
N LYS A 256 -5.21 -18.45 2.29
CA LYS A 256 -5.45 -18.15 0.88
C LYS A 256 -5.05 -16.70 0.59
N ILE A 257 -4.56 -16.48 -0.60
CA ILE A 257 -4.34 -15.16 -1.17
C ILE A 257 -5.01 -15.11 -2.54
N THR A 258 -5.74 -14.05 -2.83
CA THR A 258 -6.46 -13.86 -4.10
C THR A 258 -6.12 -12.50 -4.67
N ARG A 259 -5.68 -12.46 -5.92
CA ARG A 259 -5.54 -11.19 -6.65
C ARG A 259 -6.92 -10.58 -6.85
N LEU A 260 -7.01 -9.27 -6.65
CA LEU A 260 -8.18 -8.47 -6.93
C LEU A 260 -7.84 -7.48 -8.03
N ILE A 261 -8.47 -7.62 -9.18
CA ILE A 261 -8.39 -6.68 -10.31
C ILE A 261 -9.81 -6.43 -10.78
N THR A 262 -10.25 -5.17 -10.71
CA THR A 262 -11.62 -4.77 -11.04
C THR A 262 -11.64 -3.46 -11.81
N GLY A 263 -12.38 -3.43 -12.93
CA GLY A 263 -12.52 -2.25 -13.80
C GLY A 263 -11.29 -1.99 -14.67
N GLY A 264 -11.38 -0.96 -15.49
CA GLY A 264 -10.28 -0.45 -16.31
C GLY A 264 -9.74 -1.40 -17.38
N SER A 265 -8.46 -1.23 -17.68
CA SER A 265 -7.82 -1.88 -18.85
C SER A 265 -7.13 -3.21 -18.54
N LEU A 266 -6.90 -3.55 -17.26
CA LEU A 266 -6.27 -4.83 -16.93
C LEU A 266 -7.26 -5.98 -16.99
N THR A 267 -6.82 -7.09 -17.58
CA THR A 267 -7.56 -8.35 -17.54
C THR A 267 -7.37 -9.06 -16.20
N LYS A 268 -8.41 -9.77 -15.77
CA LYS A 268 -8.41 -10.58 -14.53
C LYS A 268 -7.43 -11.75 -14.60
#